data_47e82dc6ca8bca4e85990fa69ab48d80
#
_entry.id   47e82dc6ca8bca4e85990fa69ab48d80
#
_cell.length_a   1.000
_cell.length_b   1.000
_cell.length_c   1.000
_cell.angle_alpha   90.00
_cell.angle_beta   90.00
_cell.angle_gamma   90.00
#
_symmetry.space_group_name_H-M   'P 1'
#
loop_
_entity.id
_entity.type
_entity.pdbx_description
1 polymer ?
#
loop_
_entity_poly.entity_id
_entity_poly.type
_entity_poly.pdbx_seq_one_letter_code
_entity_poly.pdbx_strand_id
1 'polypeptide(L)'
;YSPESAALFNPSIVPHPDQTDLPKGALRFILSLRATGEGHISSITFRTGSVSAQHRITVTPPVPLVTEPERVPNAAYDKGLFASKLRELGVQNEFCQRVLDQLRESFTMDELHETLEAARQNADPADVTVDRAARGILLLGESNYEVRFAAGRRVSQCVIFPSTPSQRNGIEDARFVRFQND
;
A
#
# COMPACT_ATOMS: atom_id res chain seq x y z
N TYR A 1 2.46 -19.21 -6.30
CA TYR A 1 1.02 -19.20 -6.58
C TYR A 1 0.77 -19.17 -8.08
N SER A 2 -0.34 -19.78 -8.52
CA SER A 2 -0.87 -19.72 -9.88
C SER A 2 -2.25 -19.05 -9.81
N PRO A 3 -2.32 -17.71 -9.78
CA PRO A 3 -3.59 -17.04 -9.63
C PRO A 3 -4.38 -17.08 -10.94
N GLU A 4 -5.61 -17.50 -10.84
CA GLU A 4 -6.61 -17.30 -11.87
C GLU A 4 -7.50 -16.14 -11.48
N SER A 5 -7.70 -15.19 -12.37
CA SER A 5 -8.60 -14.07 -12.15
C SER A 5 -9.75 -14.13 -13.12
N ALA A 6 -10.97 -14.00 -12.58
CA ALA A 6 -12.19 -13.94 -13.39
C ALA A 6 -12.25 -12.64 -14.21
N ALA A 7 -11.65 -11.56 -13.69
CA ALA A 7 -11.60 -10.28 -14.37
C ALA A 7 -10.42 -9.41 -13.94
N LEU A 8 -10.02 -8.49 -14.81
CA LEU A 8 -8.98 -7.49 -14.58
C LEU A 8 -9.60 -6.09 -14.78
N PHE A 9 -9.37 -5.21 -13.80
CA PHE A 9 -9.99 -3.88 -13.75
C PHE A 9 -8.99 -2.78 -13.40
N ASN A 10 -9.43 -1.54 -13.50
CA ASN A 10 -8.81 -0.33 -12.95
C ASN A 10 -7.30 -0.22 -13.23
N PRO A 11 -6.89 -0.21 -14.53
CA PRO A 11 -5.49 -0.13 -14.89
C PRO A 11 -4.86 1.18 -14.41
N SER A 12 -3.62 1.09 -13.92
CA SER A 12 -2.76 2.24 -13.68
C SER A 12 -1.41 2.00 -14.34
N ILE A 13 -0.88 3.00 -15.02
CA ILE A 13 0.34 2.89 -15.80
C ILE A 13 1.39 3.89 -15.32
N VAL A 14 2.63 3.44 -15.18
CA VAL A 14 3.77 4.29 -14.86
C VAL A 14 4.97 3.92 -15.73
N PRO A 15 5.88 4.86 -16.02
CA PRO A 15 7.14 4.52 -16.69
C PRO A 15 7.93 3.49 -15.88
N HIS A 16 8.46 2.48 -16.56
CA HIS A 16 9.34 1.50 -15.92
C HIS A 16 10.66 2.21 -15.49
N PRO A 17 11.24 1.91 -14.32
CA PRO A 17 12.51 2.51 -13.90
C PRO A 17 13.64 2.26 -14.88
N ASP A 18 13.69 1.05 -15.44
CA ASP A 18 14.68 0.67 -16.45
C ASP A 18 14.11 0.93 -17.86
N GLN A 19 14.77 1.86 -18.57
CA GLN A 19 14.49 2.25 -19.94
C GLN A 19 15.62 1.85 -20.90
N THR A 20 16.57 0.99 -20.44
CA THR A 20 17.69 0.55 -21.26
C THR A 20 17.24 -0.35 -22.42
N ASP A 21 18.07 -0.43 -23.44
CA ASP A 21 17.87 -1.31 -24.62
C ASP A 21 16.54 -1.11 -25.36
N LEU A 22 15.96 0.08 -25.29
CA LEU A 22 14.78 0.44 -26.04
C LEU A 22 15.15 1.14 -27.37
N PRO A 23 14.40 0.86 -28.45
CA PRO A 23 14.50 1.65 -29.67
C PRO A 23 14.24 3.13 -29.40
N LYS A 24 14.88 4.02 -30.18
CA LYS A 24 14.68 5.46 -30.06
C LYS A 24 13.19 5.84 -30.14
N GLY A 25 12.73 6.59 -29.16
CA GLY A 25 11.34 7.04 -29.05
C GLY A 25 10.36 5.99 -28.50
N ALA A 26 10.85 4.82 -28.08
CA ALA A 26 10.06 3.86 -27.34
C ALA A 26 10.11 4.11 -25.83
N LEU A 27 9.10 3.64 -25.11
CA LEU A 27 8.99 3.75 -23.65
C LEU A 27 8.55 2.42 -23.07
N ARG A 28 9.25 1.94 -22.03
CA ARG A 28 8.82 0.78 -21.23
C ARG A 28 7.96 1.25 -20.08
N PHE A 29 6.91 0.51 -19.76
CA PHE A 29 5.99 0.83 -18.68
C PHE A 29 5.70 -0.37 -17.78
N ILE A 30 5.23 -0.08 -16.57
CA ILE A 30 4.56 -1.01 -15.67
C ILE A 30 3.08 -0.69 -15.71
N LEU A 31 2.26 -1.73 -15.83
CA LEU A 31 0.80 -1.69 -15.78
C LEU A 31 0.38 -2.47 -14.54
N SER A 32 -0.29 -1.82 -13.60
CA SER A 32 -0.97 -2.48 -12.49
C SER A 32 -2.44 -2.69 -12.84
N LEU A 33 -3.00 -3.79 -12.35
CA LEU A 33 -4.37 -4.20 -12.59
C LEU A 33 -4.96 -4.75 -11.29
N ARG A 34 -6.20 -4.41 -11.00
CA ARG A 34 -7.01 -5.11 -10.01
C ARG A 34 -7.42 -6.46 -10.58
N ALA A 35 -6.99 -7.54 -9.95
CA ALA A 35 -7.32 -8.92 -10.33
C ALA A 35 -8.35 -9.45 -9.34
N THR A 36 -9.55 -9.75 -9.81
CA THR A 36 -10.65 -10.31 -8.99
C THR A 36 -10.74 -11.80 -9.24
N GLY A 37 -10.54 -12.60 -8.18
CA GLY A 37 -10.68 -14.04 -8.22
C GLY A 37 -12.09 -14.53 -7.85
N GLU A 38 -12.24 -15.82 -7.67
CA GLU A 38 -13.44 -16.40 -7.05
C GLU A 38 -13.61 -15.85 -5.63
N GLY A 39 -14.85 -15.61 -5.21
CA GLY A 39 -15.18 -15.00 -3.92
C GLY A 39 -15.09 -13.48 -3.90
N HIS A 40 -14.87 -12.83 -5.05
CA HIS A 40 -14.83 -11.36 -5.22
C HIS A 40 -13.74 -10.64 -4.44
N ILE A 41 -12.78 -11.34 -3.85
CA ILE A 41 -11.61 -10.73 -3.23
C ILE A 41 -10.61 -10.35 -4.32
N SER A 42 -10.24 -9.08 -4.35
CA SER A 42 -9.32 -8.56 -5.36
C SER A 42 -7.90 -8.34 -4.81
N SER A 43 -6.94 -8.61 -5.66
CA SER A 43 -5.51 -8.36 -5.46
C SER A 43 -4.98 -7.42 -6.54
N ILE A 44 -3.76 -6.92 -6.38
CA ILE A 44 -3.09 -6.11 -7.40
C ILE A 44 -2.04 -6.98 -8.10
N THR A 45 -2.18 -7.13 -9.39
CA THR A 45 -1.21 -7.80 -10.27
C THR A 45 -0.54 -6.80 -11.20
N PHE A 46 0.61 -7.17 -11.73
CA PHE A 46 1.41 -6.30 -12.57
C PHE A 46 1.73 -6.94 -13.92
N ARG A 47 1.87 -6.09 -14.95
CA ARG A 47 2.41 -6.43 -16.26
C ARG A 47 3.46 -5.41 -16.65
N THR A 48 4.35 -5.78 -17.51
CA THR A 48 5.24 -4.86 -18.20
C THR A 48 4.86 -4.75 -19.67
N GLY A 49 5.23 -3.67 -20.28
CA GLY A 49 5.00 -3.47 -21.70
C GLY A 49 5.83 -2.34 -22.25
N SER A 50 5.68 -2.09 -23.53
CA SER A 50 6.32 -0.98 -24.21
C SER A 50 5.38 -0.27 -25.17
N VAL A 51 5.65 1.01 -25.36
CA VAL A 51 5.04 1.83 -26.43
C VAL A 51 6.15 2.15 -27.41
N SER A 52 5.96 1.83 -28.69
CA SER A 52 6.94 2.17 -29.75
C SER A 52 6.81 3.64 -30.16
N ALA A 53 7.81 4.14 -30.92
CA ALA A 53 7.75 5.48 -31.52
C ALA A 53 6.54 5.69 -32.45
N GLN A 54 5.96 4.61 -32.98
CA GLN A 54 4.74 4.61 -33.79
C GLN A 54 3.48 4.39 -32.96
N HIS A 55 3.56 4.60 -31.64
CA HIS A 55 2.45 4.44 -30.67
C HIS A 55 1.84 3.02 -30.59
N ARG A 56 2.59 1.99 -31.05
CA ARG A 56 2.16 0.60 -30.88
C ARG A 56 2.42 0.17 -29.43
N ILE A 57 1.39 -0.31 -28.76
CA ILE A 57 1.47 -0.84 -27.40
C ILE A 57 1.64 -2.35 -27.48
N THR A 58 2.63 -2.86 -26.74
CA THR A 58 2.86 -4.29 -26.56
C THR A 58 2.92 -4.58 -25.06
N VAL A 59 2.09 -5.52 -24.59
CA VAL A 59 2.09 -5.98 -23.20
C VAL A 59 2.73 -7.34 -23.14
N THR A 60 3.65 -7.53 -22.20
CA THR A 60 4.32 -8.82 -21.97
C THR A 60 3.28 -9.87 -21.54
N PRO A 61 3.32 -11.08 -22.10
CA PRO A 61 2.43 -12.15 -21.65
C PRO A 61 2.50 -12.40 -20.14
N PRO A 62 1.42 -12.84 -19.51
CA PRO A 62 1.43 -13.19 -18.10
C PRO A 62 2.39 -14.35 -17.81
N VAL A 63 2.92 -14.37 -16.62
CA VAL A 63 3.72 -15.50 -16.12
C VAL A 63 2.81 -16.50 -15.40
N PRO A 64 3.10 -17.81 -15.46
CA PRO A 64 2.24 -18.83 -14.86
C PRO A 64 2.29 -18.83 -13.33
N LEU A 65 3.35 -18.30 -12.73
CA LEU A 65 3.56 -18.27 -11.28
C LEU A 65 3.84 -16.86 -10.80
N VAL A 66 3.23 -16.48 -9.69
CA VAL A 66 3.45 -15.21 -9.02
C VAL A 66 3.95 -15.44 -7.60
N THR A 67 4.53 -14.37 -7.03
CA THR A 67 5.09 -14.33 -5.68
C THR A 67 4.46 -13.16 -4.95
N GLU A 68 4.03 -13.39 -3.71
CA GLU A 68 3.65 -12.31 -2.80
C GLU A 68 4.89 -11.66 -2.19
N PRO A 69 4.79 -10.40 -1.77
CA PRO A 69 5.87 -9.72 -1.06
C PRO A 69 5.96 -10.18 0.40
N GLU A 70 7.11 -9.95 0.98
CA GLU A 70 7.29 -9.97 2.43
C GLU A 70 6.91 -8.61 3.00
N ARG A 71 6.20 -8.61 4.13
CA ARG A 71 5.92 -7.38 4.87
C ARG A 71 7.20 -6.92 5.56
N VAL A 72 7.56 -5.65 5.40
CA VAL A 72 8.71 -5.08 6.11
C VAL A 72 8.30 -4.88 7.57
N PRO A 73 8.95 -5.57 8.52
CA PRO A 73 8.63 -5.40 9.93
C PRO A 73 9.01 -3.99 10.38
N ASN A 74 8.17 -3.40 11.24
CA ASN A 74 8.41 -2.10 11.88
C ASN A 74 8.82 -0.98 10.90
N ALA A 75 8.16 -0.91 9.74
CA ALA A 75 8.30 0.23 8.85
C ALA A 75 8.03 1.54 9.61
N ALA A 76 8.84 2.55 9.35
CA ALA A 76 8.72 3.84 10.02
C ALA A 76 7.61 4.69 9.40
N TYR A 77 6.84 5.35 10.26
CA TYR A 77 5.82 6.32 9.88
C TYR A 77 6.35 7.74 10.10
N ASP A 78 6.03 8.64 9.18
CA ASP A 78 6.20 10.07 9.39
C ASP A 78 5.03 10.62 10.22
N LYS A 79 5.32 11.26 11.35
CA LYS A 79 4.33 11.80 12.28
C LYS A 79 3.44 12.86 11.64
N GLY A 80 4.02 13.74 10.83
CA GLY A 80 3.27 14.81 10.17
C GLY A 80 2.25 14.28 9.17
N LEU A 81 2.67 13.32 8.35
CA LEU A 81 1.78 12.63 7.41
C LEU A 81 0.71 11.82 8.14
N PHE A 82 1.07 11.12 9.20
CA PHE A 82 0.14 10.33 10.00
C PHE A 82 -0.94 11.20 10.65
N ALA A 83 -0.53 12.32 11.26
CA ALA A 83 -1.46 13.30 11.85
C ALA A 83 -2.40 13.92 10.80
N SER A 84 -1.87 14.22 9.60
CA SER A 84 -2.67 14.73 8.49
C SER A 84 -3.75 13.73 8.06
N LYS A 85 -3.40 12.45 7.97
CA LYS A 85 -4.33 11.37 7.62
C LYS A 85 -5.40 11.15 8.70
N LEU A 86 -5.04 11.20 9.98
CA LEU A 86 -6.04 11.13 11.06
C LEU A 86 -7.05 12.28 10.97
N ARG A 87 -6.59 13.48 10.58
CA ARG A 87 -7.46 14.63 10.34
C ARG A 87 -8.42 14.39 9.19
N GLU A 88 -7.93 13.90 8.06
CA GLU A 88 -8.75 13.54 6.89
C GLU A 88 -9.82 12.50 7.22
N LEU A 89 -9.49 11.54 8.11
CA LEU A 89 -10.41 10.49 8.58
C LEU A 89 -11.39 10.99 9.66
N GLY A 90 -11.29 12.25 10.08
CA GLY A 90 -12.12 12.81 11.17
C GLY A 90 -11.80 12.21 12.55
N VAL A 91 -10.62 11.64 12.71
CA VAL A 91 -10.12 11.08 13.97
C VAL A 91 -9.26 12.13 14.67
N GLN A 92 -9.92 13.18 15.18
CA GLN A 92 -9.25 14.23 15.97
C GLN A 92 -10.02 14.48 17.25
N ASN A 93 -9.32 14.31 18.38
CA ASN A 93 -9.76 14.72 19.71
C ASN A 93 -8.53 14.90 20.60
N GLU A 94 -8.73 15.29 21.85
CA GLU A 94 -7.65 15.50 22.82
C GLU A 94 -6.85 14.20 23.07
N PHE A 95 -7.49 13.05 23.06
CA PHE A 95 -6.80 11.77 23.21
C PHE A 95 -5.86 11.51 22.03
N CYS A 96 -6.31 11.70 20.80
CA CYS A 96 -5.48 11.58 19.60
C CYS A 96 -4.27 12.53 19.68
N GLN A 97 -4.48 13.78 20.10
CA GLN A 97 -3.39 14.74 20.24
C GLN A 97 -2.37 14.30 21.30
N ARG A 98 -2.82 13.81 22.47
CA ARG A 98 -1.91 13.27 23.50
C ARG A 98 -1.07 12.11 23.00
N VAL A 99 -1.63 11.20 22.21
CA VAL A 99 -0.87 10.10 21.59
C VAL A 99 0.19 10.65 20.63
N LEU A 100 -0.19 11.56 19.73
CA LEU A 100 0.72 12.17 18.77
C LEU A 100 1.86 12.94 19.43
N ASP A 101 1.59 13.67 20.53
CA ASP A 101 2.59 14.47 21.23
C ASP A 101 3.69 13.61 21.88
N GLN A 102 3.38 12.36 22.23
CA GLN A 102 4.33 11.41 22.80
C GLN A 102 5.16 10.67 21.75
N LEU A 103 4.71 10.64 20.49
CA LEU A 103 5.45 10.00 19.39
C LEU A 103 6.56 10.92 18.87
N ARG A 104 7.66 10.30 18.44
CA ARG A 104 8.76 10.98 17.74
C ARG A 104 8.34 11.39 16.33
N GLU A 105 9.14 12.24 15.67
CA GLU A 105 8.89 12.65 14.26
C GLU A 105 8.85 11.47 13.29
N SER A 106 9.60 10.42 13.59
CA SER A 106 9.51 9.13 12.93
C SER A 106 9.31 8.04 13.98
N PHE A 107 8.29 7.21 13.83
CA PHE A 107 7.92 6.17 14.79
C PHE A 107 7.53 4.87 14.09
N THR A 108 7.56 3.77 14.82
CA THR A 108 7.20 2.42 14.32
C THR A 108 5.81 2.01 14.84
N MET A 109 5.28 0.91 14.32
CA MET A 109 4.02 0.36 14.80
C MET A 109 4.09 -0.10 16.25
N ASP A 110 5.24 -0.63 16.68
CA ASP A 110 5.46 -1.04 18.07
C ASP A 110 5.42 0.18 19.00
N GLU A 111 6.12 1.26 18.66
CA GLU A 111 6.10 2.52 19.41
C GLU A 111 4.68 3.13 19.45
N LEU A 112 3.93 3.02 18.37
CA LEU A 112 2.53 3.46 18.34
C LEU A 112 1.67 2.65 19.31
N HIS A 113 1.81 1.32 19.33
CA HIS A 113 1.09 0.45 20.27
C HIS A 113 1.42 0.79 21.73
N GLU A 114 2.71 0.88 22.08
CA GLU A 114 3.14 1.22 23.42
C GLU A 114 2.59 2.57 23.89
N THR A 115 2.70 3.59 23.02
CA THR A 115 2.20 4.94 23.31
C THR A 115 0.69 4.96 23.48
N LEU A 116 -0.03 4.22 22.63
CA LEU A 116 -1.48 4.16 22.68
C LEU A 116 -1.98 3.46 23.95
N GLU A 117 -1.35 2.35 24.35
CA GLU A 117 -1.67 1.64 25.58
C GLU A 117 -1.40 2.51 26.82
N ALA A 118 -0.27 3.21 26.87
CA ALA A 118 0.04 4.14 27.95
C ALA A 118 -0.98 5.30 28.04
N ALA A 119 -1.41 5.84 26.89
CA ALA A 119 -2.42 6.89 26.85
C ALA A 119 -3.80 6.39 27.30
N ARG A 120 -4.16 5.14 26.98
CA ARG A 120 -5.42 4.50 27.41
C ARG A 120 -5.47 4.29 28.91
N GLN A 121 -4.38 3.87 29.54
CA GLN A 121 -4.30 3.67 30.99
C GLN A 121 -4.57 4.97 31.77
N ASN A 122 -4.31 6.12 31.17
CA ASN A 122 -4.52 7.44 31.76
C ASN A 122 -5.82 8.13 31.31
N ALA A 123 -6.68 7.42 30.61
CA ALA A 123 -7.96 7.94 30.13
C ALA A 123 -9.14 7.36 30.93
N ASP A 124 -10.29 8.05 30.89
CA ASP A 124 -11.51 7.52 31.46
C ASP A 124 -11.98 6.27 30.66
N PRO A 125 -12.08 5.10 31.29
CA PRO A 125 -12.53 3.88 30.62
C PRO A 125 -13.95 3.95 30.05
N ALA A 126 -14.77 4.88 30.54
CA ALA A 126 -16.14 5.08 30.07
C ALA A 126 -16.24 6.07 28.89
N ASP A 127 -15.15 6.71 28.51
CA ASP A 127 -15.14 7.67 27.40
C ASP A 127 -15.11 6.96 26.05
N VAL A 128 -16.27 6.83 25.42
CA VAL A 128 -16.45 6.25 24.08
C VAL A 128 -15.62 6.99 23.01
N THR A 129 -15.26 8.26 23.23
CA THR A 129 -14.47 9.03 22.27
C THR A 129 -13.02 8.57 22.24
N VAL A 130 -12.49 8.09 23.39
CA VAL A 130 -11.17 7.47 23.52
C VAL A 130 -11.11 6.19 22.70
N ASP A 131 -12.08 5.31 22.88
CA ASP A 131 -12.14 4.04 22.13
C ASP A 131 -12.27 4.23 20.63
N ARG A 132 -13.06 5.20 20.21
CA ARG A 132 -13.20 5.53 18.78
C ARG A 132 -11.89 6.06 18.20
N ALA A 133 -11.22 6.98 18.91
CA ALA A 133 -9.95 7.53 18.48
C ALA A 133 -8.86 6.46 18.43
N ALA A 134 -8.74 5.63 19.48
CA ALA A 134 -7.78 4.55 19.53
C ALA A 134 -7.93 3.55 18.38
N ARG A 135 -9.16 3.14 18.07
CA ARG A 135 -9.45 2.27 16.92
C ARG A 135 -9.09 2.94 15.59
N GLY A 136 -9.37 4.23 15.43
CA GLY A 136 -8.99 4.98 14.22
C GLY A 136 -7.48 5.09 14.04
N ILE A 137 -6.74 5.34 15.12
CA ILE A 137 -5.27 5.39 15.13
C ILE A 137 -4.68 4.03 14.72
N LEU A 138 -5.15 2.94 15.33
CA LEU A 138 -4.70 1.58 15.00
C LEU A 138 -5.03 1.19 13.56
N LEU A 139 -6.27 1.46 13.13
CA LEU A 139 -6.69 1.17 11.76
C LEU A 139 -5.81 1.89 10.74
N LEU A 140 -5.47 3.16 10.99
CA LEU A 140 -4.57 3.90 10.12
C LEU A 140 -3.16 3.29 10.12
N GLY A 141 -2.59 2.97 11.29
CA GLY A 141 -1.28 2.32 11.39
C GLY A 141 -1.23 0.99 10.65
N GLU A 142 -2.21 0.11 10.91
CA GLU A 142 -2.29 -1.21 10.28
C GLU A 142 -2.53 -1.15 8.76
N SER A 143 -3.19 -0.08 8.28
CA SER A 143 -3.48 0.12 6.86
C SER A 143 -2.29 0.66 6.07
N ASN A 144 -1.31 1.24 6.76
CA ASN A 144 -0.08 1.74 6.16
C ASN A 144 1.06 0.76 6.44
N TYR A 145 1.51 0.07 5.41
CA TYR A 145 2.57 -0.93 5.54
C TYR A 145 3.50 -0.87 4.33
N GLU A 146 4.73 -1.26 4.54
CA GLU A 146 5.72 -1.44 3.49
C GLU A 146 5.83 -2.92 3.14
N VAL A 147 5.99 -3.20 1.85
CA VAL A 147 6.24 -4.54 1.35
C VAL A 147 7.48 -4.57 0.48
N ARG A 148 8.20 -5.69 0.51
CA ARG A 148 9.40 -5.92 -0.29
C ARG A 148 9.29 -7.21 -1.05
N PHE A 149 9.55 -7.16 -2.33
CA PHE A 149 9.70 -8.36 -3.16
C PHE A 149 11.16 -8.83 -3.15
N ALA A 150 11.35 -10.13 -3.19
CA ALA A 150 12.69 -10.72 -3.28
C ALA A 150 13.43 -10.20 -4.53
N ALA A 151 14.73 -9.94 -4.37
CA ALA A 151 15.57 -9.44 -5.46
C ALA A 151 15.54 -10.36 -6.69
N GLY A 152 15.63 -9.78 -7.88
CA GLY A 152 15.66 -10.53 -9.15
C GLY A 152 14.28 -11.00 -9.64
N ARG A 153 13.20 -10.70 -8.93
CA ARG A 153 11.85 -11.00 -9.43
C ARG A 153 11.43 -10.01 -10.52
N ARG A 154 10.83 -10.53 -11.59
CA ARG A 154 10.22 -9.68 -12.61
C ARG A 154 8.96 -9.04 -12.03
N VAL A 155 8.68 -7.80 -12.38
CA VAL A 155 7.47 -7.09 -11.93
C VAL A 155 6.19 -7.89 -12.24
N SER A 156 6.14 -8.56 -13.39
CA SER A 156 5.02 -9.42 -13.78
C SER A 156 4.83 -10.68 -12.90
N GLN A 157 5.81 -11.02 -12.07
CA GLN A 157 5.70 -12.11 -11.08
C GLN A 157 5.20 -11.62 -9.73
N CYS A 158 5.10 -10.31 -9.53
CA CYS A 158 4.69 -9.71 -8.28
C CYS A 158 3.16 -9.64 -8.18
N VAL A 159 2.63 -9.92 -7.00
CA VAL A 159 1.21 -9.75 -6.66
C VAL A 159 1.10 -9.21 -5.25
N ILE A 160 0.17 -8.29 -5.01
CA ILE A 160 -0.14 -7.80 -3.66
C ILE A 160 -1.53 -8.32 -3.32
N PHE A 161 -1.58 -9.24 -2.36
CA PHE A 161 -2.83 -9.73 -1.78
C PHE A 161 -3.32 -8.83 -0.65
N PRO A 162 -4.63 -8.78 -0.37
CA PRO A 162 -5.17 -8.13 0.82
C PRO A 162 -4.53 -8.73 2.08
N SER A 163 -3.97 -7.87 2.93
CA SER A 163 -3.24 -8.33 4.13
C SER A 163 -3.57 -7.52 5.40
N THR A 164 -4.49 -6.57 5.31
CA THR A 164 -4.90 -5.71 6.43
C THR A 164 -6.39 -5.75 6.66
N PRO A 165 -6.88 -5.42 7.87
CA PRO A 165 -8.30 -5.35 8.16
C PRO A 165 -9.09 -4.41 7.24
N SER A 166 -8.48 -3.32 6.79
CA SER A 166 -9.10 -2.40 5.83
C SER A 166 -9.26 -2.99 4.43
N GLN A 167 -8.51 -4.03 4.11
CA GLN A 167 -8.49 -4.71 2.80
C GLN A 167 -9.30 -6.03 2.80
N ARG A 168 -10.05 -6.33 3.84
CA ARG A 168 -10.79 -7.60 3.97
C ARG A 168 -11.72 -7.93 2.79
N ASN A 169 -12.16 -6.90 2.05
CA ASN A 169 -13.00 -7.05 0.85
C ASN A 169 -12.18 -6.97 -0.45
N GLY A 170 -10.84 -7.01 -0.37
CA GLY A 170 -9.94 -6.85 -1.50
C GLY A 170 -9.28 -5.46 -1.55
N ILE A 171 -8.33 -5.32 -2.47
CA ILE A 171 -7.66 -4.04 -2.76
C ILE A 171 -8.32 -3.45 -4.00
N GLU A 172 -8.81 -2.21 -3.88
CA GLU A 172 -9.53 -1.52 -4.94
C GLU A 172 -8.78 -0.25 -5.36
N ASP A 173 -8.94 0.12 -6.63
CA ASP A 173 -8.53 1.41 -7.20
C ASP A 173 -7.09 1.86 -6.91
N ALA A 174 -6.17 0.89 -6.82
CA ALA A 174 -4.76 1.19 -6.63
C ALA A 174 -4.23 2.08 -7.75
N ARG A 175 -3.54 3.15 -7.38
CA ARG A 175 -2.86 4.06 -8.30
C ARG A 175 -1.39 4.10 -7.93
N PHE A 176 -0.54 4.03 -8.95
CA PHE A 176 0.89 4.05 -8.78
C PHE A 176 1.47 5.31 -9.42
N VAL A 177 2.46 5.88 -8.76
CA VAL A 177 3.23 7.00 -9.28
C VAL A 177 4.72 6.67 -9.15
N ARG A 178 5.50 7.17 -10.09
CA ARG A 178 6.95 7.12 -9.96
C ARG A 178 7.39 8.31 -9.11
N PHE A 179 7.90 8.00 -7.93
CA PHE A 179 8.51 9.01 -7.07
C PHE A 179 9.99 9.15 -7.42
N GLN A 180 10.49 10.38 -7.51
CA GLN A 180 11.91 10.70 -7.69
C GLN A 180 12.28 11.70 -6.59
N ASN A 181 13.29 11.35 -5.81
CA ASN A 181 13.94 12.32 -4.94
C ASN A 181 14.94 13.09 -5.80
N ASP A 182 14.85 14.40 -5.81
CA ASP A 182 15.84 15.31 -6.43
C ASP A 182 17.15 15.32 -5.62
#